data_5b220da3e868cd23faad000e9e86b09e
#
_entry.id   5b220da3e868cd23faad000e9e86b09e
#
_cell.length_a   1.000
_cell.length_b   1.000
_cell.length_c   1.000
_cell.angle_alpha   90.00
_cell.angle_beta   90.00
_cell.angle_gamma   90.00
#
_symmetry.space_group_name_H-M   'P 1'
#
loop_
_entity.id
_entity.type
_entity.pdbx_description
1 polymer ?
#
loop_
_entity_poly.entity_id
_entity_poly.type
_entity_poly.pdbx_seq_one_letter_code
_entity_poly.pdbx_strand_id
1 'polypeptide(L)'
;VYKRQDLYGSSVRRKKEDAICSRFHLENESGTGDIAVYQTFPGMELVYNDMHMEYCNKMQSPRPGFIEINYCREGRCECAFGESSYCYMAAGNLSICTLHKKSHTSTFPTSHYHGITITIELEEITDEMRRILKLLSINLTRISEFAGKQDFYMVRANETVQHIFSELY
;
A
#
# COMPACT_ATOMS: atom_id res chain seq x y z
N VAL A 1 -12.12 -4.10 11.13
CA VAL A 1 -12.15 -4.45 9.69
C VAL A 1 -12.41 -3.18 8.90
N TYR A 2 -11.38 -2.65 8.28
CA TYR A 2 -11.47 -1.45 7.47
C TYR A 2 -12.21 -1.79 6.17
N LYS A 3 -13.37 -1.21 5.96
CA LYS A 3 -14.10 -1.41 4.70
C LYS A 3 -13.39 -0.58 3.63
N ARG A 4 -12.63 -1.22 2.73
CA ARG A 4 -11.96 -0.53 1.61
C ARG A 4 -12.92 0.26 0.70
N GLN A 5 -14.20 -0.07 0.71
CA GLN A 5 -15.24 0.74 0.09
C GLN A 5 -15.27 2.17 0.62
N ASP A 6 -14.95 2.35 1.92
CA ASP A 6 -14.90 3.69 2.52
C ASP A 6 -13.66 4.50 2.09
N LEU A 7 -12.61 3.80 1.58
CA LEU A 7 -11.39 4.45 1.08
C LEU A 7 -11.56 5.08 -0.30
N TYR A 8 -12.29 4.41 -1.19
CA TYR A 8 -12.39 4.78 -2.61
C TYR A 8 -13.77 5.33 -2.98
N GLY A 9 -14.69 5.45 -2.01
CA GLY A 9 -16.03 5.97 -2.21
C GLY A 9 -16.90 5.10 -3.12
N SER A 10 -17.82 5.75 -3.83
CA SER A 10 -18.80 5.08 -4.71
C SER A 10 -18.21 4.48 -5.99
N SER A 11 -16.94 4.79 -6.29
CA SER A 11 -16.23 4.29 -7.50
C SER A 11 -15.75 2.84 -7.36
N VAL A 12 -15.96 2.20 -6.20
CA VAL A 12 -15.46 0.85 -5.93
C VAL A 12 -16.57 -0.17 -5.91
N ARG A 13 -16.43 -1.21 -6.70
CA ARG A 13 -17.27 -2.41 -6.65
C ARG A 13 -16.47 -3.60 -6.16
N ARG A 14 -16.98 -4.29 -5.15
CA ARG A 14 -16.42 -5.57 -4.70
C ARG A 14 -16.78 -6.65 -5.73
N LYS A 15 -15.77 -7.24 -6.39
CA LYS A 15 -15.97 -8.28 -7.42
C LYS A 15 -16.09 -9.68 -6.82
N LYS A 16 -15.24 -10.00 -5.85
CA LYS A 16 -15.15 -11.35 -5.27
C LYS A 16 -14.59 -11.29 -3.86
N GLU A 17 -15.08 -12.16 -3.01
CA GLU A 17 -14.55 -12.40 -1.68
C GLU A 17 -14.48 -13.91 -1.44
N ASP A 18 -13.36 -14.37 -0.93
CA ASP A 18 -13.19 -15.69 -0.35
C ASP A 18 -12.50 -15.57 1.02
N ALA A 19 -12.16 -16.69 1.64
CA ALA A 19 -11.61 -16.69 3.00
C ALA A 19 -10.29 -15.90 3.16
N ILE A 20 -9.51 -15.75 2.08
CA ILE A 20 -8.17 -15.14 2.12
C ILE A 20 -7.98 -13.99 1.15
N CYS A 21 -8.87 -13.82 0.16
CA CYS A 21 -8.71 -12.82 -0.89
C CYS A 21 -9.99 -12.02 -1.09
N SER A 22 -9.87 -10.70 -1.11
CA SER A 22 -10.91 -9.76 -1.53
C SER A 22 -10.47 -9.02 -2.78
N ARG A 23 -11.32 -8.98 -3.81
CA ARG A 23 -11.06 -8.26 -5.06
C ARG A 23 -11.99 -7.09 -5.22
N PHE A 24 -11.42 -5.96 -5.60
CA PHE A 24 -12.13 -4.70 -5.80
C PHE A 24 -11.86 -4.20 -7.21
N HIS A 25 -12.88 -3.70 -7.85
CA HIS A 25 -12.80 -3.01 -9.13
C HIS A 25 -13.11 -1.53 -8.92
N LEU A 26 -12.25 -0.68 -9.45
CA LEU A 26 -12.41 0.77 -9.47
C LEU A 26 -12.72 1.20 -10.89
N GLU A 27 -13.60 2.18 -11.03
CA GLU A 27 -13.95 2.78 -12.32
C GLU A 27 -14.26 4.25 -12.12
N ASN A 28 -13.66 5.10 -12.93
CA ASN A 28 -14.00 6.51 -13.03
C ASN A 28 -13.86 6.98 -14.48
N GLU A 29 -14.06 8.26 -14.72
CA GLU A 29 -13.99 8.85 -16.07
C GLU A 29 -12.62 8.76 -16.74
N SER A 30 -11.54 8.53 -15.96
CA SER A 30 -10.17 8.43 -16.46
C SER A 30 -9.73 6.98 -16.74
N GLY A 31 -10.53 5.98 -16.35
CA GLY A 31 -10.20 4.58 -16.61
C GLY A 31 -10.64 3.62 -15.51
N THR A 32 -9.96 2.49 -15.43
CA THR A 32 -10.29 1.40 -14.49
C THR A 32 -9.07 0.95 -13.70
N GLY A 33 -9.32 0.28 -12.56
CA GLY A 33 -8.29 -0.35 -11.75
C GLY A 33 -8.82 -1.60 -11.04
N ASP A 34 -7.94 -2.54 -10.80
CA ASP A 34 -8.24 -3.73 -10.02
C ASP A 34 -7.28 -3.83 -8.82
N ILE A 35 -7.85 -4.14 -7.65
CA ILE A 35 -7.10 -4.34 -6.41
C ILE A 35 -7.43 -5.73 -5.88
N ALA A 36 -6.39 -6.53 -5.63
CA ALA A 36 -6.52 -7.79 -4.93
C ALA A 36 -5.83 -7.71 -3.56
N VAL A 37 -6.57 -8.04 -2.51
CA VAL A 37 -6.12 -7.96 -1.12
C VAL A 37 -6.09 -9.35 -0.54
N TYR A 38 -4.94 -9.80 -0.11
CA TYR A 38 -4.74 -11.07 0.58
C TYR A 38 -4.46 -10.81 2.05
N GLN A 39 -5.29 -11.40 2.92
CA GLN A 39 -5.03 -11.45 4.35
C GLN A 39 -3.97 -12.53 4.60
N THR A 40 -2.72 -12.14 4.80
CA THR A 40 -1.62 -13.10 4.98
C THR A 40 -1.50 -13.56 6.43
N PHE A 41 -1.54 -12.62 7.38
CA PHE A 41 -1.53 -12.87 8.82
C PHE A 41 -2.42 -11.84 9.51
N PRO A 42 -2.84 -12.06 10.76
CA PRO A 42 -3.52 -11.05 11.54
C PRO A 42 -2.71 -9.74 11.58
N GLY A 43 -3.34 -8.64 11.16
CA GLY A 43 -2.70 -7.33 11.05
C GLY A 43 -1.75 -7.15 9.86
N MET A 44 -1.67 -8.12 8.92
CA MET A 44 -0.82 -8.02 7.73
C MET A 44 -1.60 -8.39 6.46
N GLU A 45 -1.56 -7.51 5.46
CA GLU A 45 -2.16 -7.75 4.16
C GLU A 45 -1.13 -7.55 3.05
N LEU A 46 -1.26 -8.35 2.00
CA LEU A 46 -0.58 -8.19 0.73
C LEU A 46 -1.59 -7.69 -0.30
N VAL A 47 -1.29 -6.57 -0.94
CA VAL A 47 -2.19 -5.89 -1.86
C VAL A 47 -1.54 -5.76 -3.22
N TYR A 48 -2.20 -6.29 -4.24
CA TYR A 48 -1.83 -6.07 -5.64
C TYR A 48 -2.68 -4.94 -6.19
N ASN A 49 -2.03 -3.96 -6.79
CA ASN A 49 -2.66 -2.82 -7.43
C ASN A 49 -2.36 -2.88 -8.93
N ASP A 50 -3.40 -2.84 -9.74
CA ASP A 50 -3.31 -2.77 -11.21
C ASP A 50 -4.23 -1.66 -11.69
N MET A 51 -3.65 -0.51 -12.05
CA MET A 51 -4.35 0.71 -12.37
C MET A 51 -4.11 1.10 -13.83
N HIS A 52 -5.20 1.23 -14.59
CA HIS A 52 -5.27 1.73 -15.96
C HIS A 52 -6.17 2.96 -15.98
N MET A 53 -5.75 4.01 -15.30
CA MET A 53 -6.47 5.27 -15.09
C MET A 53 -5.49 6.40 -14.81
N GLU A 54 -5.95 7.66 -14.94
CA GLU A 54 -5.08 8.82 -14.66
C GLU A 54 -5.05 9.17 -13.18
N TYR A 55 -6.12 8.90 -12.44
CA TYR A 55 -6.18 9.18 -11.01
C TYR A 55 -7.16 8.27 -10.26
N CYS A 56 -6.93 8.17 -8.98
CA CYS A 56 -7.79 7.48 -8.03
C CYS A 56 -7.94 8.33 -6.77
N ASN A 57 -9.17 8.66 -6.40
CA ASN A 57 -9.45 9.36 -5.15
C ASN A 57 -9.42 8.34 -4.01
N LYS A 58 -8.47 8.51 -3.10
CA LYS A 58 -8.31 7.68 -1.91
C LYS A 58 -8.47 8.56 -0.68
N MET A 59 -9.60 8.43 0.02
CA MET A 59 -9.82 9.13 1.29
C MET A 59 -9.30 8.28 2.44
N GLN A 60 -8.08 8.55 2.88
CA GLN A 60 -7.45 7.82 3.96
C GLN A 60 -7.27 8.72 5.18
N SER A 61 -7.92 8.35 6.28
CA SER A 61 -7.74 9.03 7.56
C SER A 61 -6.44 8.59 8.24
N PRO A 62 -5.80 9.46 9.02
CA PRO A 62 -4.64 9.08 9.81
C PRO A 62 -4.90 7.86 10.70
N ARG A 63 -3.97 6.91 10.72
CA ARG A 63 -4.03 5.68 11.53
C ARG A 63 -2.70 5.47 12.22
N PRO A 64 -2.60 5.76 13.53
CA PRO A 64 -1.41 5.44 14.31
C PRO A 64 -1.10 3.94 14.26
N GLY A 65 0.18 3.58 14.20
CA GLY A 65 0.59 2.17 14.15
C GLY A 65 0.33 1.46 12.82
N PHE A 66 -0.06 2.17 11.77
CA PHE A 66 -0.21 1.62 10.43
C PHE A 66 1.03 1.90 9.58
N ILE A 67 1.57 0.86 8.94
CA ILE A 67 2.74 0.93 8.06
C ILE A 67 2.31 0.44 6.68
N GLU A 68 2.66 1.20 5.64
CA GLU A 68 2.59 0.76 4.24
C GLU A 68 4.00 0.65 3.67
N ILE A 69 4.29 -0.50 3.06
CA ILE A 69 5.48 -0.74 2.26
C ILE A 69 5.00 -0.92 0.83
N ASN A 70 5.35 0.02 -0.06
CA ASN A 70 4.90 0.01 -1.44
C ASN A 70 6.08 -0.25 -2.38
N TYR A 71 5.91 -1.16 -3.32
CA TYR A 71 6.84 -1.40 -4.41
C TYR A 71 6.15 -1.13 -5.74
N CYS A 72 6.70 -0.21 -6.52
CA CYS A 72 6.23 0.07 -7.88
C CYS A 72 6.95 -0.86 -8.85
N ARG A 73 6.20 -1.77 -9.49
CA ARG A 73 6.73 -2.67 -10.52
C ARG A 73 6.78 -2.00 -11.88
N GLU A 74 5.68 -1.35 -12.27
CA GLU A 74 5.53 -0.72 -13.57
C GLU A 74 4.77 0.59 -13.46
N GLY A 75 5.01 1.48 -14.38
CA GLY A 75 4.33 2.77 -14.43
C GLY A 75 4.83 3.79 -13.42
N ARG A 76 3.95 4.67 -13.01
CA ARG A 76 4.24 5.76 -12.07
C ARG A 76 3.05 6.08 -11.20
N CYS A 77 3.30 6.35 -9.93
CA CYS A 77 2.29 6.82 -8.99
C CYS A 77 2.79 8.08 -8.27
N GLU A 78 1.93 9.08 -8.19
CA GLU A 78 2.15 10.32 -7.45
C GLU A 78 1.06 10.46 -6.40
N CYS A 79 1.45 10.63 -5.14
CA CYS A 79 0.53 10.77 -4.02
C CYS A 79 0.79 12.09 -3.30
N ALA A 80 -0.28 12.82 -2.98
CA ALA A 80 -0.22 14.00 -2.14
C ALA A 80 -0.53 13.62 -0.68
N PHE A 81 0.27 14.12 0.25
CA PHE A 81 0.10 13.94 1.68
C PHE A 81 -0.03 15.31 2.37
N GLY A 82 -1.20 15.58 2.93
CA GLY A 82 -1.48 16.90 3.49
C GLY A 82 -1.45 18.00 2.42
N GLU A 83 -0.94 19.17 2.78
CA GLU A 83 -1.01 20.37 1.92
C GLU A 83 0.25 20.58 1.05
N SER A 84 1.40 19.98 1.42
CA SER A 84 2.68 20.32 0.80
C SER A 84 3.67 19.16 0.58
N SER A 85 3.29 17.93 0.93
CA SER A 85 4.17 16.77 0.77
C SER A 85 3.69 15.89 -0.37
N TYR A 86 4.60 15.48 -1.25
CA TYR A 86 4.31 14.65 -2.42
C TYR A 86 5.25 13.46 -2.46
N CYS A 87 4.72 12.29 -2.80
CA CYS A 87 5.49 11.08 -3.10
C CYS A 87 5.42 10.80 -4.60
N TYR A 88 6.56 10.58 -5.22
CA TYR A 88 6.68 10.26 -6.65
C TYR A 88 7.34 8.90 -6.79
N MET A 89 6.57 7.86 -7.06
CA MET A 89 7.08 6.50 -7.24
C MET A 89 7.12 6.14 -8.73
N ALA A 90 8.26 5.62 -9.17
CA ALA A 90 8.43 5.05 -10.50
C ALA A 90 8.85 3.57 -10.39
N ALA A 91 8.83 2.85 -11.51
CA ALA A 91 9.22 1.44 -11.56
C ALA A 91 10.58 1.18 -10.89
N GLY A 92 10.62 0.20 -10.00
CA GLY A 92 11.77 -0.16 -9.17
C GLY A 92 11.95 0.67 -7.91
N ASN A 93 11.04 1.59 -7.58
CA ASN A 93 11.04 2.28 -6.30
C ASN A 93 10.31 1.48 -5.22
N LEU A 94 10.86 1.52 -4.01
CA LEU A 94 10.27 1.05 -2.77
C LEU A 94 10.02 2.26 -1.87
N SER A 95 8.82 2.38 -1.31
CA SER A 95 8.53 3.37 -0.28
C SER A 95 8.03 2.73 0.99
N ILE A 96 8.32 3.38 2.12
CA ILE A 96 7.77 3.03 3.42
C ILE A 96 7.13 4.29 3.97
N CYS A 97 5.87 4.22 4.34
CA CYS A 97 5.15 5.33 4.96
C CYS A 97 4.29 4.86 6.13
N THR A 98 3.98 5.81 7.00
CA THR A 98 3.01 5.66 8.07
C THR A 98 1.87 6.63 7.82
N LEU A 99 0.64 6.24 8.16
CA LEU A 99 -0.53 7.08 7.91
C LEU A 99 -0.72 8.13 9.00
N HIS A 100 0.22 9.06 9.10
CA HIS A 100 0.10 10.20 10.01
C HIS A 100 -0.69 11.37 9.42
N LYS A 101 -0.75 11.46 8.09
CA LYS A 101 -1.45 12.51 7.37
C LYS A 101 -2.55 11.94 6.48
N LYS A 102 -3.57 12.74 6.25
CA LYS A 102 -4.64 12.42 5.32
C LYS A 102 -4.11 12.41 3.89
N SER A 103 -4.31 11.30 3.18
CA SER A 103 -4.06 11.22 1.74
C SER A 103 -5.37 11.40 0.98
N HIS A 104 -5.34 12.13 -0.14
CA HIS A 104 -6.56 12.49 -0.85
C HIS A 104 -6.65 11.92 -2.26
N THR A 105 -5.54 11.91 -3.01
CA THR A 105 -5.55 11.53 -4.42
C THR A 105 -4.23 10.90 -4.79
N SER A 106 -4.30 9.79 -5.51
CA SER A 106 -3.16 9.23 -6.24
C SER A 106 -3.36 9.51 -7.72
N THR A 107 -2.34 10.02 -8.39
CA THR A 107 -2.33 10.23 -9.84
C THR A 107 -1.36 9.25 -10.49
N PHE A 108 -1.68 8.85 -11.70
CA PHE A 108 -0.89 7.93 -12.51
C PHE A 108 -0.55 8.59 -13.85
N PRO A 109 0.56 9.38 -13.91
CA PRO A 109 0.88 10.21 -15.07
C PRO A 109 1.06 9.45 -16.39
N THR A 110 1.31 8.16 -16.31
CA THR A 110 1.40 7.27 -17.48
C THR A 110 0.09 6.52 -17.75
N SER A 111 -1.01 6.87 -17.06
CA SER A 111 -2.28 6.13 -17.06
C SER A 111 -2.12 4.64 -16.77
N HIS A 112 -1.02 4.28 -16.12
CA HIS A 112 -0.65 2.91 -15.76
C HIS A 112 0.17 2.89 -14.47
N TYR A 113 -0.24 2.03 -13.54
CA TYR A 113 0.52 1.73 -12.34
C TYR A 113 0.25 0.28 -11.92
N HIS A 114 1.32 -0.49 -11.81
CA HIS A 114 1.29 -1.85 -11.31
C HIS A 114 2.24 -1.98 -10.12
N GLY A 115 1.71 -2.34 -8.96
CA GLY A 115 2.52 -2.37 -7.74
C GLY A 115 1.97 -3.30 -6.67
N ILE A 116 2.83 -3.58 -5.71
CA ILE A 116 2.52 -4.35 -4.51
C ILE A 116 2.60 -3.43 -3.31
N THR A 117 1.62 -3.56 -2.42
CA THR A 117 1.62 -2.91 -1.12
C THR A 117 1.53 -3.97 -0.03
N ILE A 118 2.44 -3.92 0.94
CA ILE A 118 2.33 -4.68 2.20
C ILE A 118 1.82 -3.70 3.24
N THR A 119 0.69 -4.00 3.86
CA THR A 119 0.15 -3.20 4.96
C THR A 119 0.34 -3.94 6.27
N ILE A 120 0.72 -3.21 7.31
CA ILE A 120 0.95 -3.75 8.66
C ILE A 120 0.22 -2.86 9.65
N GLU A 121 -0.66 -3.45 10.43
CA GLU A 121 -1.41 -2.80 11.51
C GLU A 121 -0.86 -3.30 12.85
N LEU A 122 -0.01 -2.51 13.49
CA LEU A 122 0.78 -2.95 14.64
C LEU A 122 -0.07 -3.43 15.82
N GLU A 123 -1.28 -2.87 15.99
CA GLU A 123 -2.20 -3.25 17.07
C GLU A 123 -2.85 -4.62 16.83
N GLU A 124 -2.98 -5.03 15.57
CA GLU A 124 -3.58 -6.30 15.16
C GLU A 124 -2.57 -7.46 15.09
N ILE A 125 -1.26 -7.18 15.21
CA ILE A 125 -0.21 -8.19 15.17
C ILE A 125 -0.26 -9.03 16.46
N THR A 126 -0.47 -10.34 16.32
CA THR A 126 -0.52 -11.28 17.45
C THR A 126 0.85 -11.46 18.11
N ASP A 127 0.84 -11.88 19.37
CA ASP A 127 2.09 -12.16 20.11
C ASP A 127 2.91 -13.29 19.48
N GLU A 128 2.24 -14.26 18.84
CA GLU A 128 2.89 -15.32 18.09
C GLU A 128 3.66 -14.75 16.90
N MET A 129 3.00 -13.88 16.10
CA MET A 129 3.65 -13.23 14.97
C MET A 129 4.80 -12.32 15.44
N ARG A 130 4.63 -11.58 16.55
CA ARG A 130 5.71 -10.77 17.13
C ARG A 130 6.94 -11.62 17.48
N ARG A 131 6.73 -12.83 18.00
CA ARG A 131 7.84 -13.78 18.30
C ARG A 131 8.53 -14.25 17.02
N ILE A 132 7.77 -14.59 15.98
CA ILE A 132 8.33 -14.99 14.67
C ILE A 132 9.15 -13.84 14.07
N LEU A 133 8.61 -12.63 14.01
CA LEU A 133 9.31 -11.47 13.49
C LEU A 133 10.60 -11.18 14.26
N LYS A 134 10.58 -11.35 15.59
CA LYS A 134 11.78 -11.21 16.43
C LYS A 134 12.85 -12.26 16.10
N LEU A 135 12.45 -13.52 15.86
CA LEU A 135 13.39 -14.57 15.42
C LEU A 135 14.02 -14.25 14.05
N LEU A 136 13.26 -13.59 13.17
CA LEU A 136 13.75 -13.11 11.88
C LEU A 136 14.50 -11.78 11.96
N SER A 137 14.74 -11.26 13.17
CA SER A 137 15.39 -9.96 13.42
C SER A 137 14.63 -8.76 12.82
N ILE A 138 13.31 -8.90 12.61
CA ILE A 138 12.45 -7.85 12.10
C ILE A 138 11.85 -7.08 13.28
N ASN A 139 12.15 -5.78 13.35
CA ASN A 139 11.65 -4.89 14.39
C ASN A 139 10.67 -3.87 13.81
N LEU A 140 9.37 -4.19 13.86
CA LEU A 140 8.30 -3.34 13.33
C LEU A 140 8.23 -1.98 14.02
N THR A 141 8.49 -1.90 15.32
CA THR A 141 8.49 -0.63 16.05
C THR A 141 9.57 0.30 15.49
N ARG A 142 10.78 -0.24 15.26
CA ARG A 142 11.88 0.53 14.69
C ARG A 142 11.56 1.00 13.26
N ILE A 143 10.90 0.17 12.46
CA ILE A 143 10.45 0.53 11.10
C ILE A 143 9.41 1.67 11.19
N SER A 144 8.45 1.55 12.10
CA SER A 144 7.42 2.58 12.32
C SER A 144 8.03 3.90 12.79
N GLU A 145 8.95 3.87 13.76
CA GLU A 145 9.66 5.07 14.24
C GLU A 145 10.50 5.74 13.15
N PHE A 146 11.16 4.93 12.32
CA PHE A 146 11.95 5.41 11.18
C PHE A 146 11.06 6.09 10.14
N ALA A 147 9.98 5.43 9.73
CA ALA A 147 9.04 5.97 8.76
C ALA A 147 8.25 7.18 9.31
N GLY A 148 7.96 7.20 10.62
CA GLY A 148 7.23 8.28 11.29
C GLY A 148 8.02 9.59 11.44
N LYS A 149 9.33 9.58 11.25
CA LYS A 149 10.17 10.80 11.24
C LYS A 149 10.02 11.62 9.97
N GLN A 150 9.47 11.02 8.93
CA GLN A 150 9.23 11.61 7.61
C GLN A 150 7.83 11.22 7.17
N ASP A 151 7.23 11.98 6.27
CA ASP A 151 5.91 11.63 5.73
C ASP A 151 5.96 10.30 4.96
N PHE A 152 7.07 10.08 4.28
CA PHE A 152 7.40 8.81 3.62
C PHE A 152 8.92 8.69 3.44
N TYR A 153 9.40 7.48 3.37
CA TYR A 153 10.78 7.15 2.98
C TYR A 153 10.74 6.42 1.64
N MET A 154 11.60 6.80 0.71
CA MET A 154 11.65 6.18 -0.62
C MET A 154 13.08 5.94 -1.05
N VAL A 155 13.30 4.75 -1.63
CA VAL A 155 14.59 4.34 -2.21
C VAL A 155 14.35 3.59 -3.51
N ARG A 156 15.36 3.55 -4.35
CA ARG A 156 15.39 2.57 -5.43
C ARG A 156 15.73 1.21 -4.84
N ALA A 157 14.86 0.22 -5.09
CA ALA A 157 15.10 -1.14 -4.66
C ALA A 157 16.36 -1.70 -5.33
N ASN A 158 17.23 -2.35 -4.55
CA ASN A 158 18.36 -3.09 -5.08
C ASN A 158 17.88 -4.40 -5.75
N GLU A 159 18.77 -5.09 -6.46
CA GLU A 159 18.44 -6.30 -7.22
C GLU A 159 17.83 -7.40 -6.35
N THR A 160 18.31 -7.57 -5.13
CA THR A 160 17.76 -8.56 -4.18
C THR A 160 16.31 -8.23 -3.82
N VAL A 161 16.01 -6.98 -3.49
CA VAL A 161 14.63 -6.55 -3.17
C VAL A 161 13.74 -6.66 -4.39
N GLN A 162 14.21 -6.25 -5.58
CA GLN A 162 13.46 -6.40 -6.82
C GLN A 162 13.12 -7.87 -7.11
N HIS A 163 14.10 -8.77 -6.92
CA HIS A 163 13.90 -10.21 -7.10
C HIS A 163 12.84 -10.74 -6.13
N ILE A 164 12.93 -10.41 -4.83
CA ILE A 164 11.92 -10.83 -3.83
C ILE A 164 10.52 -10.39 -4.25
N PHE A 165 10.35 -9.14 -4.68
CA PHE A 165 9.04 -8.67 -5.14
C PHE A 165 8.60 -9.33 -6.45
N SER A 166 9.53 -9.76 -7.32
CA SER A 166 9.17 -10.49 -8.54
C SER A 166 8.63 -11.88 -8.27
N GLU A 167 9.06 -12.54 -7.18
CA GLU A 167 8.56 -13.85 -6.76
C GLU A 167 7.14 -13.81 -6.16
N LEU A 168 6.63 -12.62 -5.86
CA LEU A 168 5.27 -12.43 -5.37
C LEU A 168 4.20 -12.32 -6.49
N TYR A 169 4.62 -12.36 -7.77
CA TYR A 169 3.70 -12.27 -8.92
C TYR A 169 3.36 -13.63 -9.54
#